data_d7e6f6af84b791cfdef01e6e721af7e2
#
_entry.id   d7e6f6af84b791cfdef01e6e721af7e2
#
_cell.length_a   1.000
_cell.length_b   1.000
_cell.length_c   1.000
_cell.angle_alpha   90.00
_cell.angle_beta   90.00
_cell.angle_gamma   90.00
#
_symmetry.space_group_name_H-M   'P 1'
#
loop_
_entity.id
_entity.type
_entity.pdbx_description
1 polymer ?
#
loop_
_entity_poly.entity_id
_entity_poly.type
_entity_poly.pdbx_seq_one_letter_code
_entity_poly.pdbx_strand_id
1 'polypeptide(L)'
;LSLEAIKERRDVIHEHGIKNVRVLDRTFNYNNKRAKELLNLFREYPDICFHLEIHPALLSDELKQELATLPKGLLHLEAGIQSLRENVLEQSRRIGKLSNALAGLHYLCSLENMETHADLIAGLPLYHLSEIFDDVRTLTEYGAGEIQLESLKLLPGTEMRRRADELGIQYSPLPPYEVL
;
A
#
# COMPACT_ATOMS: atom_id res chain seq x y z
N LEU A 1 2.59 6.58 17.75
CA LEU A 1 2.48 8.00 18.09
C LEU A 1 1.04 8.32 18.49
N SER A 2 0.84 9.23 19.46
CA SER A 2 -0.47 9.79 19.78
C SER A 2 -0.95 10.75 18.67
N LEU A 3 -2.23 11.05 18.64
CA LEU A 3 -2.78 12.01 17.67
C LEU A 3 -2.22 13.42 17.92
N GLU A 4 -2.02 13.81 19.18
CA GLU A 4 -1.41 15.09 19.55
C GLU A 4 0.01 15.23 18.99
N ALA A 5 0.85 14.21 19.17
CA ALA A 5 2.21 14.22 18.63
C ALA A 5 2.25 14.25 17.09
N ILE A 6 1.25 13.68 16.43
CA ILE A 6 1.12 13.76 14.97
C ILE A 6 0.67 15.17 14.56
N LYS A 7 -0.26 15.75 15.32
CA LYS A 7 -0.73 17.12 15.10
C LYS A 7 0.41 18.13 15.20
N GLU A 8 1.21 18.08 16.27
CA GLU A 8 2.38 18.95 16.44
C GLU A 8 3.36 18.85 15.28
N ARG A 9 3.67 17.61 14.82
CA ARG A 9 4.58 17.41 13.68
C ARG A 9 4.01 17.95 12.38
N ARG A 10 2.71 17.75 12.15
CA ARG A 10 2.02 18.28 10.98
C ARG A 10 2.04 19.80 10.96
N ASP A 11 1.85 20.46 12.09
CA ASP A 11 1.91 21.91 12.19
C ASP A 11 3.30 22.44 11.79
N VAL A 12 4.36 21.80 12.27
CA VAL A 12 5.74 22.11 11.84
C VAL A 12 5.94 21.91 10.33
N ILE A 13 5.41 20.80 9.77
CA ILE A 13 5.48 20.52 8.33
C ILE A 13 4.81 21.64 7.53
N HIS A 14 3.62 22.07 7.95
CA HIS A 14 2.87 23.14 7.31
C HIS A 14 3.59 24.50 7.41
N GLU A 15 4.09 24.87 8.58
CA GLU A 15 4.87 26.11 8.81
C GLU A 15 6.11 26.22 7.92
N HIS A 16 6.73 25.06 7.60
CA HIS A 16 7.87 25.00 6.68
C HIS A 16 7.48 24.93 5.19
N GLY A 17 6.19 25.03 4.86
CA GLY A 17 5.71 25.04 3.49
C GLY A 17 5.86 23.72 2.72
N ILE A 18 6.01 22.58 3.44
CA ILE A 18 6.13 21.24 2.84
C ILE A 18 4.79 20.82 2.27
N LYS A 19 4.77 20.42 0.99
CA LYS A 19 3.56 20.06 0.26
C LYS A 19 3.32 18.56 0.12
N ASN A 20 4.35 17.74 0.28
CA ASN A 20 4.26 16.29 0.14
C ASN A 20 4.81 15.60 1.38
N VAL A 21 4.03 14.69 1.97
CA VAL A 21 4.37 13.98 3.19
C VAL A 21 4.12 12.48 3.01
N ARG A 22 5.16 11.66 3.10
CA ARG A 22 5.01 10.20 3.16
C ARG A 22 4.80 9.76 4.60
N VAL A 23 3.66 9.11 4.86
CA VAL A 23 3.34 8.54 6.17
C VAL A 23 3.92 7.13 6.25
N LEU A 24 4.89 6.93 7.14
CA LEU A 24 5.57 5.64 7.32
C LEU A 24 4.72 4.72 8.23
N ASP A 25 3.60 4.28 7.72
CA ASP A 25 2.73 3.27 8.34
C ASP A 25 2.47 2.18 7.31
N ARG A 26 2.94 0.97 7.57
CA ARG A 26 2.92 -0.15 6.60
C ARG A 26 1.53 -0.58 6.14
N THR A 27 0.50 -0.25 6.91
CA THR A 27 -0.90 -0.53 6.57
C THR A 27 -1.78 0.48 7.29
N PHE A 28 -1.94 1.64 6.67
CA PHE A 28 -2.68 2.76 7.24
C PHE A 28 -4.09 2.38 7.75
N ASN A 29 -4.79 1.53 7.00
CA ASN A 29 -6.14 1.11 7.32
C ASN A 29 -6.25 -0.21 8.10
N TYR A 30 -5.16 -0.67 8.75
CA TYR A 30 -5.24 -1.83 9.64
C TYR A 30 -6.20 -1.59 10.82
N ASN A 31 -6.25 -0.36 11.31
CA ASN A 31 -7.22 0.09 12.31
C ASN A 31 -8.07 1.22 11.71
N ASN A 32 -9.28 0.88 11.26
CA ASN A 32 -10.19 1.82 10.58
C ASN A 32 -10.56 3.04 11.44
N LYS A 33 -10.75 2.87 12.77
CA LYS A 33 -11.06 3.99 13.65
C LYS A 33 -9.91 5.01 13.65
N ARG A 34 -8.68 4.53 13.82
CA ARG A 34 -7.49 5.38 13.81
C ARG A 34 -7.27 6.02 12.43
N ALA A 35 -7.50 5.26 11.35
CA ALA A 35 -7.41 5.79 9.99
C ALA A 35 -8.35 7.00 9.81
N LYS A 36 -9.61 6.88 10.23
CA LYS A 36 -10.59 7.99 10.17
C LYS A 36 -10.14 9.20 10.99
N GLU A 37 -9.64 8.99 12.20
CA GLU A 37 -9.12 10.07 13.05
C GLU A 37 -7.96 10.82 12.37
N LEU A 38 -7.06 10.09 11.70
CA LEU A 38 -5.96 10.69 10.95
C LEU A 38 -6.43 11.41 9.68
N LEU A 39 -7.38 10.85 8.92
CA LEU A 39 -7.95 11.51 7.76
C LEU A 39 -8.62 12.84 8.13
N ASN A 40 -9.34 12.88 9.25
CA ASN A 40 -9.91 14.14 9.76
C ASN A 40 -8.82 15.16 10.10
N LEU A 41 -7.70 14.70 10.66
CA LEU A 41 -6.56 15.56 10.95
C LEU A 41 -5.91 16.11 9.65
N PHE A 42 -5.80 15.27 8.60
CA PHE A 42 -5.22 15.69 7.31
C PHE A 42 -6.12 16.70 6.57
N ARG A 43 -7.44 16.60 6.69
CA ARG A 43 -8.39 17.56 6.09
C ARG A 43 -8.15 19.02 6.51
N GLU A 44 -7.54 19.25 7.68
CA GLU A 44 -7.24 20.60 8.16
C GLU A 44 -6.13 21.28 7.32
N TYR A 45 -5.43 20.51 6.47
CA TYR A 45 -4.30 20.98 5.64
C TYR A 45 -4.47 20.53 4.18
N PRO A 46 -5.46 21.08 3.46
CA PRO A 46 -5.81 20.61 2.12
C PRO A 46 -4.75 20.93 1.05
N ASP A 47 -3.75 21.70 1.39
CA ASP A 47 -2.61 22.06 0.52
C ASP A 47 -1.39 21.13 0.69
N ILE A 48 -1.51 20.09 1.54
CA ILE A 48 -0.51 19.03 1.73
C ILE A 48 -1.06 17.73 1.14
N CYS A 49 -0.29 17.09 0.26
CA CYS A 49 -0.56 15.74 -0.21
C CYS A 49 0.08 14.71 0.73
N PHE A 50 -0.72 13.81 1.27
CA PHE A 50 -0.26 12.71 2.14
C PHE A 50 -0.21 11.41 1.35
N HIS A 51 0.98 10.82 1.28
CA HIS A 51 1.20 9.50 0.67
C HIS A 51 1.02 8.42 1.73
N LEU A 52 0.09 7.48 1.50
CA LEU A 52 -0.30 6.43 2.44
C LEU A 52 -0.22 5.05 1.80
N GLU A 53 0.33 4.08 2.54
CA GLU A 53 0.25 2.66 2.18
C GLU A 53 -1.06 2.07 2.70
N ILE A 54 -1.90 1.54 1.82
CA ILE A 54 -3.23 1.00 2.15
C ILE A 54 -3.36 -0.47 1.73
N HIS A 55 -4.08 -1.24 2.54
CA HIS A 55 -4.42 -2.62 2.19
C HIS A 55 -5.84 -2.66 1.61
N PRO A 56 -6.03 -2.86 0.29
CA PRO A 56 -7.33 -2.74 -0.34
C PRO A 56 -8.39 -3.72 0.20
N ALA A 57 -7.98 -4.94 0.62
CA ALA A 57 -8.91 -5.92 1.19
C ALA A 57 -9.46 -5.55 2.58
N LEU A 58 -8.90 -4.54 3.24
CA LEU A 58 -9.29 -4.11 4.60
C LEU A 58 -10.11 -2.80 4.60
N LEU A 59 -10.63 -2.39 3.46
CA LEU A 59 -11.48 -1.20 3.35
C LEU A 59 -12.87 -1.48 3.92
N SER A 60 -13.22 -0.85 5.04
CA SER A 60 -14.59 -0.84 5.54
C SER A 60 -15.45 0.15 4.75
N ASP A 61 -16.78 -0.04 4.78
CA ASP A 61 -17.69 0.87 4.08
C ASP A 61 -17.64 2.28 4.66
N GLU A 62 -17.42 2.41 5.96
CA GLU A 62 -17.23 3.72 6.61
C GLU A 62 -15.95 4.42 6.10
N LEU A 63 -14.85 3.66 5.95
CA LEU A 63 -13.61 4.24 5.44
C LEU A 63 -13.73 4.62 3.97
N LYS A 64 -14.43 3.83 3.16
CA LYS A 64 -14.75 4.18 1.77
C LYS A 64 -15.52 5.51 1.69
N GLN A 65 -16.55 5.69 2.52
CA GLN A 65 -17.31 6.93 2.58
C GLN A 65 -16.42 8.13 2.96
N GLU A 66 -15.53 7.96 3.94
CA GLU A 66 -14.59 9.03 4.32
C GLU A 66 -13.66 9.39 3.16
N LEU A 67 -13.05 8.40 2.49
CA LEU A 67 -12.16 8.63 1.36
C LEU A 67 -12.85 9.39 0.22
N ALA A 68 -14.10 9.05 -0.11
CA ALA A 68 -14.86 9.69 -1.17
C ALA A 68 -15.16 11.19 -0.90
N THR A 69 -15.11 11.61 0.36
CA THR A 69 -15.43 13.02 0.75
C THR A 69 -14.19 13.88 0.99
N LEU A 70 -12.99 13.33 0.79
CA LEU A 70 -11.75 14.09 1.00
C LEU A 70 -11.53 15.15 -0.09
N PRO A 71 -10.85 16.26 0.23
CA PRO A 71 -10.43 17.24 -0.77
C PRO A 71 -9.58 16.60 -1.87
N LYS A 72 -9.74 17.06 -3.10
CA LYS A 72 -8.93 16.58 -4.23
C LYS A 72 -7.46 16.89 -4.01
N GLY A 73 -6.61 15.87 -4.25
CA GLY A 73 -5.16 15.96 -4.11
C GLY A 73 -4.65 15.86 -2.68
N LEU A 74 -5.53 15.65 -1.69
CA LEU A 74 -5.12 15.45 -0.30
C LEU A 74 -4.35 14.13 -0.09
N LEU A 75 -4.73 13.09 -0.84
CA LEU A 75 -4.12 11.77 -0.72
C LEU A 75 -3.52 11.29 -2.04
N HIS A 76 -2.38 10.60 -1.89
CA HIS A 76 -1.84 9.67 -2.86
C HIS A 76 -1.76 8.29 -2.19
N LEU A 77 -2.44 7.29 -2.75
CA LEU A 77 -2.55 5.96 -2.15
C LEU A 77 -1.68 4.93 -2.85
N GLU A 78 -0.89 4.23 -2.07
CA GLU A 78 -0.12 3.05 -2.46
C GLU A 78 -0.92 1.80 -2.06
N ALA A 79 -1.54 1.15 -3.04
CA ALA A 79 -2.40 0.00 -2.82
C ALA A 79 -1.61 -1.31 -2.98
N GLY A 80 -1.17 -1.88 -1.87
CA GLY A 80 -0.40 -3.12 -1.88
C GLY A 80 -1.26 -4.31 -2.30
N ILE A 81 -1.14 -4.76 -3.54
CA ILE A 81 -1.75 -5.99 -4.09
C ILE A 81 -0.78 -7.16 -3.97
N GLN A 82 0.48 -6.96 -4.30
CA GLN A 82 1.63 -7.85 -4.27
C GLN A 82 1.62 -8.89 -5.41
N SER A 83 0.51 -9.57 -5.67
CA SER A 83 0.27 -10.53 -6.77
C SER A 83 -1.23 -10.75 -6.94
N LEU A 84 -1.66 -11.21 -8.12
CA LEU A 84 -3.03 -11.68 -8.38
C LEU A 84 -3.13 -13.21 -8.33
N ARG A 85 -2.11 -13.91 -7.82
CA ARG A 85 -2.07 -15.38 -7.72
C ARG A 85 -2.32 -15.79 -6.27
N GLU A 86 -3.42 -16.52 -6.02
CA GLU A 86 -3.80 -16.93 -4.65
C GLU A 86 -2.70 -17.77 -3.99
N ASN A 87 -2.09 -18.72 -4.72
CA ASN A 87 -0.99 -19.54 -4.21
C ASN A 87 0.24 -18.71 -3.81
N VAL A 88 0.56 -17.64 -4.55
CA VAL A 88 1.66 -16.70 -4.23
C VAL A 88 1.33 -15.92 -2.96
N LEU A 89 0.10 -15.41 -2.85
CA LEU A 89 -0.38 -14.66 -1.68
C LEU A 89 -0.43 -15.53 -0.43
N GLU A 90 -0.91 -16.78 -0.54
CA GLU A 90 -0.93 -17.76 0.56
C GLU A 90 0.49 -18.10 1.04
N GLN A 91 1.42 -18.37 0.11
CA GLN A 91 2.81 -18.68 0.46
C GLN A 91 3.50 -17.48 1.13
N SER A 92 3.13 -16.27 0.74
CA SER A 92 3.61 -15.02 1.33
C SER A 92 2.83 -14.63 2.60
N ARG A 93 1.85 -15.42 3.02
CA ARG A 93 0.95 -15.17 4.17
C ARG A 93 0.27 -13.80 4.10
N ARG A 94 -0.13 -13.39 2.90
CA ARG A 94 -0.86 -12.14 2.72
C ARG A 94 -2.25 -12.24 3.34
N ILE A 95 -2.63 -11.25 4.12
CA ILE A 95 -3.93 -11.18 4.80
C ILE A 95 -5.02 -10.80 3.78
N GLY A 96 -6.21 -11.39 3.96
CA GLY A 96 -7.39 -11.06 3.17
C GLY A 96 -7.53 -11.91 1.91
N LYS A 97 -8.72 -11.86 1.30
CA LYS A 97 -9.02 -12.56 0.05
C LYS A 97 -8.65 -11.67 -1.14
N LEU A 98 -8.12 -12.28 -2.20
CA LEU A 98 -7.81 -11.58 -3.43
C LEU A 98 -9.02 -10.83 -4.00
N SER A 99 -10.20 -11.46 -3.99
CA SER A 99 -11.45 -10.83 -4.46
C SER A 99 -11.78 -9.52 -3.73
N ASN A 100 -11.53 -9.46 -2.42
CA ASN A 100 -11.73 -8.25 -1.63
C ASN A 100 -10.67 -7.19 -1.96
N ALA A 101 -9.42 -7.61 -2.18
CA ALA A 101 -8.35 -6.69 -2.57
C ALA A 101 -8.63 -6.04 -3.93
N LEU A 102 -9.08 -6.82 -4.92
CA LEU A 102 -9.45 -6.33 -6.23
C LEU A 102 -10.68 -5.40 -6.19
N ALA A 103 -11.72 -5.76 -5.43
CA ALA A 103 -12.88 -4.90 -5.25
C ALA A 103 -12.51 -3.58 -4.54
N GLY A 104 -11.60 -3.65 -3.56
CA GLY A 104 -11.08 -2.46 -2.88
C GLY A 104 -10.24 -1.59 -3.81
N LEU A 105 -9.35 -2.18 -4.60
CA LEU A 105 -8.55 -1.44 -5.59
C LEU A 105 -9.44 -0.75 -6.63
N HIS A 106 -10.39 -1.49 -7.20
CA HIS A 106 -11.34 -0.91 -8.17
C HIS A 106 -12.08 0.30 -7.59
N TYR A 107 -12.54 0.17 -6.34
CA TYR A 107 -13.16 1.29 -5.64
C TYR A 107 -12.20 2.48 -5.51
N LEU A 108 -10.97 2.28 -5.06
CA LEU A 108 -9.98 3.35 -4.91
C LEU A 108 -9.67 4.03 -6.25
N CYS A 109 -9.48 3.26 -7.32
CA CYS A 109 -9.24 3.78 -8.66
C CYS A 109 -10.46 4.52 -9.26
N SER A 110 -11.68 4.29 -8.76
CA SER A 110 -12.88 5.01 -9.18
C SER A 110 -13.04 6.39 -8.54
N LEU A 111 -12.22 6.73 -7.54
CA LEU A 111 -12.26 8.01 -6.87
C LEU A 111 -11.47 9.07 -7.64
N GLU A 112 -12.14 10.17 -8.05
CA GLU A 112 -11.54 11.26 -8.83
C GLU A 112 -10.78 12.29 -7.96
N ASN A 113 -10.87 12.16 -6.64
CA ASN A 113 -10.30 13.11 -5.70
C ASN A 113 -8.90 12.71 -5.18
N MET A 114 -8.39 11.54 -5.56
CA MET A 114 -7.07 11.07 -5.16
C MET A 114 -6.41 10.25 -6.26
N GLU A 115 -5.09 10.13 -6.18
CA GLU A 115 -4.31 9.25 -7.03
C GLU A 115 -4.06 7.93 -6.31
N THR A 116 -4.20 6.81 -7.05
CA THR A 116 -3.96 5.47 -6.51
C THR A 116 -3.07 4.70 -7.47
N HIS A 117 -1.96 4.16 -6.94
CA HIS A 117 -1.16 3.16 -7.67
C HIS A 117 -1.24 1.80 -6.99
N ALA A 118 -1.02 0.76 -7.78
CA ALA A 118 -1.05 -0.62 -7.34
C ALA A 118 0.38 -1.20 -7.31
N ASP A 119 0.72 -1.90 -6.21
CA ASP A 119 2.03 -2.52 -6.07
C ASP A 119 1.98 -4.01 -6.32
N LEU A 120 2.92 -4.47 -7.14
CA LEU A 120 3.28 -5.87 -7.31
C LEU A 120 4.70 -6.10 -6.79
N ILE A 121 5.00 -7.34 -6.34
CA ILE A 121 6.33 -7.71 -5.89
C ILE A 121 6.87 -8.84 -6.76
N ALA A 122 7.91 -8.57 -7.56
CA ALA A 122 8.65 -9.58 -8.28
C ALA A 122 9.56 -10.38 -7.34
N GLY A 123 9.69 -11.70 -7.59
CA GLY A 123 10.51 -12.59 -6.78
C GLY A 123 9.80 -13.21 -5.58
N LEU A 124 8.48 -13.04 -5.45
CA LEU A 124 7.70 -13.79 -4.47
C LEU A 124 7.75 -15.30 -4.80
N PRO A 125 7.73 -16.20 -3.78
CA PRO A 125 7.68 -17.63 -4.01
C PRO A 125 6.53 -18.04 -4.91
N LEU A 126 6.77 -18.95 -5.86
CA LEU A 126 5.81 -19.46 -6.85
C LEU A 126 5.31 -18.41 -7.88
N TYR A 127 5.87 -17.22 -7.91
CA TYR A 127 5.44 -16.17 -8.83
C TYR A 127 6.28 -16.16 -10.10
N HIS A 128 5.72 -16.65 -11.19
CA HIS A 128 6.41 -16.75 -12.47
C HIS A 128 6.38 -15.42 -13.25
N LEU A 129 7.43 -15.18 -14.03
CA LEU A 129 7.55 -13.93 -14.81
C LEU A 129 6.37 -13.71 -15.76
N SER A 130 5.87 -14.76 -16.41
CA SER A 130 4.68 -14.68 -17.28
C SER A 130 3.43 -14.23 -16.52
N GLU A 131 3.28 -14.66 -15.27
CA GLU A 131 2.14 -14.28 -14.42
C GLU A 131 2.24 -12.82 -13.99
N ILE A 132 3.45 -12.29 -13.78
CA ILE A 132 3.65 -10.86 -13.49
C ILE A 132 3.15 -10.00 -14.65
N PHE A 133 3.47 -10.36 -15.90
CA PHE A 133 2.96 -9.65 -17.08
C PHE A 133 1.43 -9.70 -17.21
N ASP A 134 0.83 -10.84 -16.91
CA ASP A 134 -0.63 -10.98 -16.90
C ASP A 134 -1.26 -10.15 -15.77
N ASP A 135 -0.66 -10.14 -14.59
CA ASP A 135 -1.13 -9.35 -13.45
C ASP A 135 -1.05 -7.84 -13.74
N VAL A 136 0.04 -7.36 -14.35
CA VAL A 136 0.16 -5.96 -14.80
C VAL A 136 -0.97 -5.61 -15.79
N ARG A 137 -1.24 -6.47 -16.77
CA ARG A 137 -2.32 -6.25 -17.74
C ARG A 137 -3.68 -6.18 -17.03
N THR A 138 -3.94 -7.13 -16.13
CA THR A 138 -5.19 -7.17 -15.37
C THR A 138 -5.37 -5.91 -14.52
N LEU A 139 -4.33 -5.47 -13.79
CA LEU A 139 -4.41 -4.25 -12.97
C LEU A 139 -4.68 -3.00 -13.80
N THR A 140 -4.13 -2.93 -15.02
CA THR A 140 -4.43 -1.83 -15.96
C THR A 140 -5.92 -1.81 -16.32
N GLU A 141 -6.52 -2.99 -16.56
CA GLU A 141 -7.96 -3.13 -16.84
C GLU A 141 -8.84 -2.74 -15.62
N TYR A 142 -8.33 -2.92 -14.41
CA TYR A 142 -9.01 -2.47 -13.17
C TYR A 142 -8.95 -0.95 -12.94
N GLY A 143 -8.22 -0.21 -13.78
CA GLY A 143 -8.15 1.24 -13.74
C GLY A 143 -7.01 1.78 -12.88
N ALA A 144 -6.03 0.95 -12.52
CA ALA A 144 -4.81 1.46 -11.88
C ALA A 144 -4.05 2.35 -12.87
N GLY A 145 -3.96 3.64 -12.57
CA GLY A 145 -3.27 4.63 -13.42
C GLY A 145 -1.75 4.46 -13.39
N GLU A 146 -1.23 3.93 -12.30
CA GLU A 146 0.18 3.60 -12.11
C GLU A 146 0.30 2.21 -11.45
N ILE A 147 1.27 1.43 -11.90
CA ILE A 147 1.60 0.12 -11.33
C ILE A 147 3.08 0.12 -11.00
N GLN A 148 3.39 -0.06 -9.73
CA GLN A 148 4.75 -0.19 -9.25
C GLN A 148 5.12 -1.66 -9.13
N LEU A 149 6.20 -2.08 -9.78
CA LEU A 149 6.76 -3.42 -9.65
C LEU A 149 8.05 -3.34 -8.83
N GLU A 150 7.98 -3.79 -7.59
CA GLU A 150 9.11 -3.82 -6.66
C GLU A 150 9.81 -5.18 -6.66
N SER A 151 11.13 -5.20 -6.50
CA SER A 151 11.86 -6.43 -6.21
C SER A 151 11.65 -6.85 -4.76
N LEU A 152 11.41 -8.15 -4.53
CA LEU A 152 11.33 -8.69 -3.17
C LEU A 152 12.62 -8.45 -2.40
N LYS A 153 12.49 -7.89 -1.21
CA LYS A 153 13.60 -7.64 -0.27
C LYS A 153 13.40 -8.49 0.98
N LEU A 154 14.33 -9.40 1.24
CA LEU A 154 14.28 -10.28 2.43
C LEU A 154 14.86 -9.56 3.65
N LEU A 155 14.06 -8.68 4.23
CA LEU A 155 14.48 -7.84 5.36
C LEU A 155 14.78 -8.69 6.62
N PRO A 156 15.81 -8.31 7.40
CA PRO A 156 16.11 -8.97 8.67
C PRO A 156 14.91 -9.05 9.61
N GLY A 157 14.75 -10.18 10.28
CA GLY A 157 13.66 -10.41 11.23
C GLY A 157 12.33 -10.84 10.62
N THR A 158 12.17 -10.81 9.30
CA THR A 158 10.94 -11.27 8.64
C THR A 158 10.87 -12.82 8.62
N GLU A 159 9.65 -13.34 8.62
CA GLU A 159 9.44 -14.78 8.54
C GLU A 159 9.89 -15.34 7.19
N MET A 160 9.64 -14.64 6.09
CA MET A 160 10.06 -15.06 4.76
C MET A 160 11.58 -15.24 4.69
N ARG A 161 12.36 -14.34 5.32
CA ARG A 161 13.82 -14.49 5.41
C ARG A 161 14.23 -15.73 6.21
N ARG A 162 13.51 -16.06 7.29
CA ARG A 162 13.79 -17.29 8.07
C ARG A 162 13.50 -18.58 7.28
N ARG A 163 12.55 -18.49 6.33
CA ARG A 163 12.14 -19.59 5.47
C ARG A 163 12.81 -19.56 4.09
N ALA A 164 13.82 -18.72 3.88
CA ALA A 164 14.43 -18.54 2.56
C ALA A 164 14.93 -19.86 1.96
N ASP A 165 15.63 -20.70 2.75
CA ASP A 165 16.13 -22.01 2.29
C ASP A 165 14.98 -22.96 1.95
N GLU A 166 13.93 -23.02 2.80
CA GLU A 166 12.71 -23.82 2.55
C GLU A 166 12.01 -23.39 1.25
N LEU A 167 11.99 -22.09 0.98
CA LEU A 167 11.36 -21.50 -0.18
C LEU A 167 12.25 -21.46 -1.43
N GLY A 168 13.51 -21.92 -1.30
CA GLY A 168 14.49 -21.89 -2.39
C GLY A 168 14.88 -20.47 -2.83
N ILE A 169 14.76 -19.48 -1.94
CA ILE A 169 15.03 -18.07 -2.27
C ILE A 169 16.52 -17.78 -2.04
N GLN A 170 17.19 -17.34 -3.09
CA GLN A 170 18.52 -16.74 -3.03
C GLN A 170 18.40 -15.22 -2.95
N TYR A 171 19.17 -14.58 -2.08
CA TYR A 171 19.12 -13.14 -1.88
C TYR A 171 20.49 -12.56 -1.48
N SER A 172 20.69 -11.28 -1.74
CA SER A 172 21.88 -10.56 -1.27
C SER A 172 21.91 -10.50 0.25
N PRO A 173 23.02 -10.92 0.92
CA PRO A 173 23.15 -10.77 2.37
C PRO A 173 23.32 -9.31 2.81
N LEU A 174 23.65 -8.42 1.88
CA LEU A 174 23.84 -6.98 2.10
C LEU A 174 22.59 -6.18 1.72
N PRO A 175 22.35 -5.01 2.35
CA PRO A 175 21.27 -4.12 1.93
C PRO A 175 21.35 -3.81 0.42
N PRO A 176 20.21 -3.72 -0.26
CA PRO A 176 18.84 -3.76 0.24
C PRO A 176 18.23 -5.17 0.41
N TYR A 177 19.03 -6.25 0.41
CA TYR A 177 18.61 -7.64 0.62
C TYR A 177 17.67 -8.17 -0.48
N GLU A 178 17.90 -7.76 -1.71
CA GLU A 178 17.12 -8.17 -2.87
C GLU A 178 17.29 -9.66 -3.18
N VAL A 179 16.21 -10.26 -3.68
CA VAL A 179 16.19 -11.60 -4.25
C VAL A 179 16.98 -11.59 -5.57
N LEU A 180 17.75 -12.69 -5.81
CA LEU A 180 18.65 -12.86 -6.96
C LEU A 180 18.01 -13.72 -8.04
#